data_d8df9294b6a9ec46db048af0c2a08d5f
#
_entry.id   d8df9294b6a9ec46db048af0c2a08d5f
#
_cell.length_a   1.000
_cell.length_b   1.000
_cell.length_c   1.000
_cell.angle_alpha   90.00
_cell.angle_beta   90.00
_cell.angle_gamma   90.00
#
_symmetry.space_group_name_H-M   'P 1'
#
loop_
_entity.id
_entity.type
_entity.pdbx_description
1 polymer ?
#
loop_
_entity_poly.entity_id
_entity_poly.type
_entity_poly.pdbx_seq_one_letter_code
_entity_poly.pdbx_strand_id
1 'polypeptide(L)'
;MTAALAALPAAYAIWHNEYCHVAGRPAVSGIADLVRTLGGPRLVPARTVEELRDLVRAGLPYASLSAVASGFSLDGAEVVSILRIPARTLARRKRERRLSPEESDRLFRLGRIGALAEDVLGSREKANRWLHAANRGLGGAAPLSQLDTDLGAERVEEVLLRLAHGVVG
;
A
#
# COMPACT_ATOMS: atom_id res chain seq x y z
N MET A 1 -30.37 2.60 -15.80
CA MET A 1 -29.93 1.62 -14.77
C MET A 1 -28.72 2.20 -14.06
N THR A 2 -28.98 3.01 -13.04
CA THR A 2 -27.98 3.85 -12.37
C THR A 2 -28.19 3.68 -10.86
N ALA A 3 -27.59 2.69 -10.25
CA ALA A 3 -27.60 2.54 -8.80
C ALA A 3 -26.61 1.47 -8.33
N ALA A 4 -25.31 1.79 -8.28
CA ALA A 4 -24.33 1.00 -7.54
C ALA A 4 -23.07 1.80 -7.11
N LEU A 5 -23.15 3.16 -7.03
CA LEU A 5 -22.00 3.99 -6.61
C LEU A 5 -22.06 4.45 -5.14
N ALA A 6 -22.93 3.90 -4.31
CA ALA A 6 -23.27 4.48 -3.01
C ALA A 6 -22.66 3.76 -1.80
N ALA A 7 -21.47 3.18 -1.85
CA ALA A 7 -20.86 2.55 -0.67
C ALA A 7 -19.34 2.54 -0.64
N LEU A 8 -18.67 3.48 -1.31
CA LEU A 8 -17.24 3.67 -1.10
C LEU A 8 -17.03 4.77 -0.04
N PRO A 9 -16.12 4.63 0.93
CA PRO A 9 -15.77 5.72 1.81
C PRO A 9 -15.33 6.92 0.97
N ALA A 10 -15.75 8.13 1.36
CA ALA A 10 -15.55 9.37 0.62
C ALA A 10 -14.06 9.60 0.22
N ALA A 11 -13.13 9.16 1.03
CA ALA A 11 -11.70 9.19 0.74
C ALA A 11 -11.31 8.38 -0.51
N TYR A 12 -11.99 7.26 -0.79
CA TYR A 12 -11.69 6.43 -1.95
C TYR A 12 -12.27 7.00 -3.25
N ALA A 13 -13.41 7.66 -3.17
CA ALA A 13 -14.07 8.33 -4.30
C ALA A 13 -13.33 9.61 -4.71
N ILE A 14 -12.81 10.38 -3.75
CA ILE A 14 -12.01 11.58 -3.97
C ILE A 14 -10.69 11.20 -4.66
N TRP A 15 -10.06 10.11 -4.22
CA TRP A 15 -8.82 9.60 -4.77
C TRP A 15 -8.93 9.19 -6.25
N HIS A 16 -10.09 8.65 -6.67
CA HIS A 16 -10.28 8.18 -8.06
C HIS A 16 -10.62 9.33 -9.05
N ASN A 17 -11.21 10.43 -8.58
CA ASN A 17 -11.79 11.44 -9.48
C ASN A 17 -10.93 12.71 -9.66
N GLU A 18 -10.16 13.16 -8.69
CA GLU A 18 -9.44 14.43 -8.76
C GLU A 18 -7.98 14.28 -9.22
N TYR A 19 -7.37 13.11 -9.08
CA TYR A 19 -5.95 12.91 -9.38
C TYR A 19 -5.66 12.15 -10.68
N CYS A 20 -6.69 11.70 -11.41
CA CYS A 20 -6.53 10.96 -12.66
C CYS A 20 -6.07 11.79 -13.87
N HIS A 21 -5.97 13.11 -13.80
CA HIS A 21 -5.81 13.98 -14.98
C HIS A 21 -4.54 14.83 -15.03
N VAL A 22 -3.55 14.65 -14.17
CA VAL A 22 -2.36 15.48 -14.19
C VAL A 22 -1.22 14.82 -14.94
N ALA A 23 -0.81 15.47 -16.01
CA ALA A 23 0.43 15.23 -16.79
C ALA A 23 0.51 13.94 -17.62
N GLY A 24 -0.59 13.43 -18.21
CA GLY A 24 -0.49 12.38 -19.26
C GLY A 24 0.07 11.01 -18.79
N ARG A 25 0.24 10.81 -17.47
CA ARG A 25 0.54 9.54 -16.85
C ARG A 25 -0.74 9.03 -16.16
N PRO A 26 -1.07 7.74 -16.31
CA PRO A 26 -2.16 7.17 -15.50
C PRO A 26 -1.79 7.38 -14.03
N ALA A 27 -2.66 8.12 -13.34
CA ALA A 27 -2.47 8.38 -11.93
C ALA A 27 -2.46 7.06 -11.17
N VAL A 28 -1.45 6.95 -10.32
CA VAL A 28 -1.34 6.03 -9.20
C VAL A 28 -1.62 4.58 -9.53
N SER A 29 -0.55 3.81 -9.59
CA SER A 29 -0.51 2.35 -9.56
C SER A 29 -1.82 1.67 -9.92
N GLY A 30 -2.02 1.35 -11.19
CA GLY A 30 -3.19 0.58 -11.63
C GLY A 30 -3.31 -0.72 -10.85
N ILE A 31 -4.47 -1.37 -10.91
CA ILE A 31 -4.71 -2.66 -10.26
C ILE A 31 -3.58 -3.66 -10.53
N ALA A 32 -2.98 -3.62 -11.73
CA ALA A 32 -1.87 -4.49 -12.12
C ALA A 32 -0.60 -4.23 -11.28
N ASP A 33 -0.32 -2.98 -10.93
CA ASP A 33 0.82 -2.60 -10.11
C ASP A 33 0.63 -3.02 -8.65
N LEU A 34 -0.58 -2.83 -8.11
CA LEU A 34 -0.95 -3.31 -6.79
C LEU A 34 -0.84 -4.83 -6.70
N VAL A 35 -1.40 -5.54 -7.67
CA VAL A 35 -1.29 -7.00 -7.75
C VAL A 35 0.17 -7.44 -7.82
N ARG A 36 1.01 -6.78 -8.62
CA ARG A 36 2.45 -7.05 -8.73
C ARG A 36 3.15 -6.85 -7.39
N THR A 37 2.86 -5.76 -6.71
CA THR A 37 3.42 -5.44 -5.39
C THR A 37 3.03 -6.46 -4.34
N LEU A 38 1.81 -6.98 -4.38
CA LEU A 38 1.31 -8.03 -3.49
C LEU A 38 1.78 -9.45 -3.86
N GLY A 39 2.70 -9.57 -4.81
CA GLY A 39 3.34 -10.84 -5.19
C GLY A 39 2.87 -11.44 -6.51
N GLY A 40 2.09 -10.68 -7.28
CA GLY A 40 1.68 -11.02 -8.63
C GLY A 40 0.37 -11.80 -8.77
N PRO A 41 -0.11 -11.99 -10.00
CA PRO A 41 -1.44 -12.53 -10.28
C PRO A 41 -1.61 -14.01 -9.90
N ARG A 42 -0.51 -14.73 -9.64
CA ARG A 42 -0.57 -16.11 -9.13
C ARG A 42 -0.98 -16.16 -7.65
N LEU A 43 -0.63 -15.14 -6.87
CA LEU A 43 -0.97 -15.04 -5.46
C LEU A 43 -2.25 -14.24 -5.24
N VAL A 44 -2.43 -13.18 -6.01
CA VAL A 44 -3.56 -12.24 -5.92
C VAL A 44 -4.19 -12.13 -7.31
N PRO A 45 -5.10 -13.05 -7.69
CA PRO A 45 -5.69 -13.10 -9.02
C PRO A 45 -6.83 -12.08 -9.17
N ALA A 46 -6.55 -10.80 -8.92
CA ALA A 46 -7.48 -9.71 -9.10
C ALA A 46 -7.20 -8.93 -10.39
N ARG A 47 -8.25 -8.62 -11.15
CA ARG A 47 -8.22 -7.79 -12.36
C ARG A 47 -9.00 -6.49 -12.18
N THR A 48 -9.87 -6.45 -11.18
CA THR A 48 -10.67 -5.27 -10.81
C THR A 48 -10.46 -4.91 -9.34
N VAL A 49 -10.85 -3.68 -8.99
CA VAL A 49 -10.77 -3.20 -7.60
C VAL A 49 -11.71 -4.01 -6.70
N GLU A 50 -12.88 -4.39 -7.22
CA GLU A 50 -13.87 -5.20 -6.51
C GLU A 50 -13.31 -6.57 -6.18
N GLU A 51 -12.68 -7.24 -7.15
CA GLU A 51 -12.04 -8.54 -6.93
C GLU A 51 -10.91 -8.44 -5.89
N LEU A 52 -10.09 -7.38 -5.96
CA LEU A 52 -9.02 -7.16 -4.99
C LEU A 52 -9.58 -6.91 -3.58
N ARG A 53 -10.61 -6.09 -3.47
CA ARG A 53 -11.30 -5.83 -2.19
C ARG A 53 -11.84 -7.13 -1.58
N ASP A 54 -12.45 -7.99 -2.39
CA ASP A 54 -13.01 -9.26 -1.91
C ASP A 54 -11.90 -10.22 -1.46
N LEU A 55 -10.76 -10.24 -2.14
CA LEU A 55 -9.58 -10.99 -1.70
C LEU A 55 -9.00 -10.45 -0.38
N VAL A 56 -8.93 -9.14 -0.19
CA VAL A 56 -8.49 -8.53 1.08
C VAL A 56 -9.45 -8.93 2.20
N ARG A 57 -10.76 -8.85 1.98
CA ARG A 57 -11.79 -9.27 2.95
C ARG A 57 -11.76 -10.76 3.28
N ALA A 58 -11.42 -11.58 2.29
CA ALA A 58 -11.26 -13.02 2.49
C ALA A 58 -9.95 -13.36 3.23
N GLY A 59 -8.99 -12.46 3.27
CA GLY A 59 -7.64 -12.65 3.76
C GLY A 59 -6.64 -12.96 2.65
N LEU A 60 -5.58 -12.16 2.54
CA LEU A 60 -4.51 -12.38 1.56
C LEU A 60 -3.64 -13.59 1.90
N PRO A 61 -3.04 -14.25 0.89
CA PRO A 61 -2.04 -15.28 1.14
C PRO A 61 -0.87 -14.74 1.98
N TYR A 62 -0.33 -15.54 2.90
CA TYR A 62 0.88 -15.17 3.66
C TYR A 62 2.08 -14.87 2.74
N ALA A 63 2.13 -15.51 1.57
CA ALA A 63 3.16 -15.25 0.56
C ALA A 63 3.14 -13.80 0.05
N SER A 64 1.97 -13.13 0.05
CA SER A 64 1.88 -11.70 -0.29
C SER A 64 2.61 -10.83 0.73
N LEU A 65 2.55 -11.17 2.03
CA LEU A 65 3.36 -10.51 3.05
C LEU A 65 4.85 -10.67 2.77
N SER A 66 5.29 -11.88 2.43
CA SER A 66 6.70 -12.14 2.11
C SER A 66 7.14 -11.35 0.87
N ALA A 67 6.29 -11.25 -0.14
CA ALA A 67 6.56 -10.48 -1.35
C ALA A 67 6.72 -8.98 -1.06
N VAL A 68 5.79 -8.39 -0.30
CA VAL A 68 5.84 -6.97 0.11
C VAL A 68 7.06 -6.70 0.99
N ALA A 69 7.32 -7.54 2.00
CA ALA A 69 8.46 -7.38 2.90
C ALA A 69 9.79 -7.43 2.12
N SER A 70 9.96 -8.41 1.22
CA SER A 70 11.15 -8.49 0.38
C SER A 70 11.25 -7.32 -0.60
N GLY A 71 10.12 -6.92 -1.22
CA GLY A 71 10.07 -5.83 -2.19
C GLY A 71 10.47 -4.49 -1.61
N PHE A 72 10.11 -4.23 -0.35
CA PHE A 72 10.42 -2.97 0.35
C PHE A 72 11.52 -3.11 1.40
N SER A 73 12.28 -4.20 1.38
CA SER A 73 13.42 -4.44 2.27
C SER A 73 13.08 -4.32 3.75
N LEU A 74 11.86 -4.75 4.13
CA LEU A 74 11.39 -4.69 5.51
C LEU A 74 12.01 -5.80 6.34
N ASP A 75 12.49 -5.46 7.51
CA ASP A 75 12.88 -6.45 8.51
C ASP A 75 11.69 -7.00 9.31
N GLY A 76 11.95 -8.00 10.15
CA GLY A 76 10.88 -8.63 10.95
C GLY A 76 10.28 -7.70 12.00
N ALA A 77 11.04 -6.74 12.53
CA ALA A 77 10.55 -5.78 13.51
C ALA A 77 9.64 -4.73 12.84
N GLU A 78 10.02 -4.25 11.65
CA GLU A 78 9.20 -3.34 10.83
C GLU A 78 7.87 -4.00 10.42
N VAL A 79 7.90 -5.26 9.98
CA VAL A 79 6.68 -6.02 9.66
C VAL A 79 5.75 -6.11 10.87
N VAL A 80 6.29 -6.45 12.06
CA VAL A 80 5.51 -6.52 13.30
C VAL A 80 4.91 -5.16 13.65
N SER A 81 5.69 -4.10 13.54
CA SER A 81 5.27 -2.74 13.89
C SER A 81 4.19 -2.21 12.94
N ILE A 82 4.45 -2.25 11.63
CA ILE A 82 3.57 -1.68 10.60
C ILE A 82 2.25 -2.45 10.52
N LEU A 83 2.32 -3.78 10.51
CA LEU A 83 1.11 -4.61 10.43
C LEU A 83 0.45 -4.79 11.80
N ARG A 84 1.10 -4.35 12.88
CA ARG A 84 0.63 -4.52 14.27
C ARG A 84 0.28 -5.99 14.57
N ILE A 85 1.12 -6.90 14.08
CA ILE A 85 0.95 -8.35 14.24
C ILE A 85 2.06 -8.90 15.14
N PRO A 86 1.76 -9.42 16.34
CA PRO A 86 2.78 -10.01 17.19
C PRO A 86 3.53 -11.15 16.48
N ALA A 87 4.83 -11.28 16.74
CA ALA A 87 5.69 -12.30 16.10
C ALA A 87 5.12 -13.72 16.21
N ARG A 88 4.52 -14.07 17.37
CA ARG A 88 3.83 -15.36 17.56
C ARG A 88 2.66 -15.54 16.58
N THR A 89 1.91 -14.46 16.32
CA THR A 89 0.79 -14.49 15.36
C THR A 89 1.32 -14.65 13.95
N LEU A 90 2.39 -13.95 13.56
CA LEU A 90 3.04 -14.13 12.25
C LEU A 90 3.46 -15.59 12.02
N ALA A 91 4.06 -16.25 13.04
CA ALA A 91 4.42 -17.66 12.95
C ALA A 91 3.20 -18.57 12.73
N ARG A 92 2.06 -18.26 13.35
CA ARG A 92 0.79 -18.95 13.12
C ARG A 92 0.29 -18.71 11.70
N ARG A 93 0.22 -17.45 11.22
CA ARG A 93 -0.22 -17.11 9.86
C ARG A 93 0.63 -17.78 8.78
N LYS A 94 1.93 -17.91 9.02
CA LYS A 94 2.83 -18.66 8.12
C LYS A 94 2.41 -20.12 7.97
N ARG A 95 1.99 -20.78 9.06
CA ARG A 95 1.48 -22.17 9.03
C ARG A 95 0.10 -22.25 8.37
N GLU A 96 -0.78 -21.30 8.67
CA GLU A 96 -2.13 -21.17 8.08
C GLU A 96 -2.08 -20.75 6.62
N ARG A 97 -0.93 -20.27 6.14
CA ARG A 97 -0.71 -19.73 4.78
C ARG A 97 -1.62 -18.56 4.40
N ARG A 98 -2.28 -17.94 5.38
CA ARG A 98 -3.26 -16.87 5.16
C ARG A 98 -3.24 -15.85 6.29
N LEU A 99 -3.44 -14.60 5.93
CA LEU A 99 -3.63 -13.47 6.86
C LEU A 99 -5.11 -13.34 7.24
N SER A 100 -5.40 -12.67 8.36
CA SER A 100 -6.78 -12.26 8.64
C SER A 100 -7.19 -11.10 7.72
N PRO A 101 -8.52 -10.77 7.63
CA PRO A 101 -8.98 -9.60 6.89
C PRO A 101 -8.28 -8.30 7.33
N GLU A 102 -8.18 -8.06 8.65
CA GLU A 102 -7.56 -6.85 9.20
C GLU A 102 -6.05 -6.79 8.92
N GLU A 103 -5.37 -7.93 8.99
CA GLU A 103 -3.95 -8.03 8.64
C GLU A 103 -3.74 -7.80 7.14
N SER A 104 -4.66 -8.29 6.33
CA SER A 104 -4.66 -8.12 4.87
C SER A 104 -4.91 -6.68 4.45
N ASP A 105 -5.80 -5.97 5.15
CA ASP A 105 -6.06 -4.55 4.93
C ASP A 105 -4.80 -3.71 5.19
N ARG A 106 -4.12 -3.96 6.32
CA ARG A 106 -2.85 -3.29 6.64
C ARG A 106 -1.75 -3.60 5.63
N LEU A 107 -1.65 -4.86 5.18
CA LEU A 107 -0.71 -5.25 4.14
C LEU A 107 -1.02 -4.57 2.81
N PHE A 108 -2.30 -4.49 2.44
CA PHE A 108 -2.75 -3.80 1.25
C PHE A 108 -2.39 -2.31 1.30
N ARG A 109 -2.62 -1.63 2.44
CA ARG A 109 -2.24 -0.24 2.66
C ARG A 109 -0.74 -0.01 2.44
N LEU A 110 0.09 -0.84 3.06
CA LEU A 110 1.54 -0.80 2.87
C LEU A 110 1.94 -1.00 1.40
N GLY A 111 1.36 -2.02 0.74
CA GLY A 111 1.60 -2.29 -0.68
C GLY A 111 1.19 -1.13 -1.59
N ARG A 112 0.07 -0.47 -1.29
CA ARG A 112 -0.43 0.70 -2.02
C ARG A 112 0.52 1.89 -1.93
N ILE A 113 0.96 2.23 -0.72
CA ILE A 113 1.92 3.32 -0.52
C ILE A 113 3.27 3.00 -1.17
N GLY A 114 3.72 1.75 -1.05
CA GLY A 114 4.96 1.32 -1.70
C GLY A 114 4.90 1.41 -3.23
N ALA A 115 3.80 0.98 -3.84
CA ALA A 115 3.58 1.08 -5.28
C ALA A 115 3.54 2.55 -5.74
N LEU A 116 2.87 3.43 -4.98
CA LEU A 116 2.84 4.87 -5.24
C LEU A 116 4.25 5.47 -5.14
N ALA A 117 5.01 5.11 -4.13
CA ALA A 117 6.38 5.59 -3.98
C ALA A 117 7.27 5.15 -5.15
N GLU A 118 7.12 3.90 -5.62
CA GLU A 118 7.84 3.38 -6.79
C GLU A 118 7.50 4.17 -8.06
N ASP A 119 6.22 4.47 -8.27
CA ASP A 119 5.74 5.25 -9.43
C ASP A 119 6.26 6.70 -9.38
N VAL A 120 6.10 7.39 -8.26
CA VAL A 120 6.52 8.79 -8.09
C VAL A 120 8.03 8.97 -8.18
N LEU A 121 8.79 8.06 -7.58
CA LEU A 121 10.26 8.16 -7.51
C LEU A 121 10.96 7.45 -8.68
N GLY A 122 10.22 6.70 -9.50
CA GLY A 122 10.66 6.09 -10.75
C GLY A 122 11.44 4.79 -10.60
N SER A 123 11.74 4.31 -9.39
CA SER A 123 12.30 2.97 -9.17
C SER A 123 12.05 2.47 -7.74
N ARG A 124 12.06 1.15 -7.59
CA ARG A 124 11.91 0.47 -6.30
C ARG A 124 13.05 0.81 -5.32
N GLU A 125 14.26 0.93 -5.79
CA GLU A 125 15.41 1.28 -4.96
C GLU A 125 15.29 2.69 -4.38
N LYS A 126 14.80 3.63 -5.19
CA LYS A 126 14.54 5.01 -4.71
C LYS A 126 13.37 5.02 -3.73
N ALA A 127 12.31 4.26 -4.02
CA ALA A 127 11.16 4.11 -3.13
C ALA A 127 11.60 3.54 -1.77
N ASN A 128 12.38 2.47 -1.76
CA ASN A 128 12.90 1.86 -0.53
C ASN A 128 13.74 2.85 0.28
N ARG A 129 14.69 3.53 -0.35
CA ARG A 129 15.50 4.56 0.34
C ARG A 129 14.64 5.66 0.93
N TRP A 130 13.65 6.13 0.19
CA TRP A 130 12.76 7.20 0.64
C TRP A 130 11.86 6.74 1.79
N LEU A 131 11.32 5.54 1.74
CA LEU A 131 10.46 4.99 2.79
C LEU A 131 11.18 4.84 4.14
N HIS A 132 12.49 4.55 4.13
CA HIS A 132 13.30 4.37 5.34
C HIS A 132 13.99 5.66 5.81
N ALA A 133 14.09 6.69 4.97
CA ALA A 133 14.77 7.93 5.31
C ALA A 133 13.87 8.89 6.09
N ALA A 134 14.47 9.64 7.04
CA ALA A 134 13.78 10.74 7.72
C ALA A 134 13.27 11.78 6.70
N ASN A 135 12.01 12.20 6.84
CA ASN A 135 11.35 13.11 5.90
C ASN A 135 10.86 14.37 6.61
N ARG A 136 11.29 15.55 6.12
CA ARG A 136 10.89 16.84 6.70
C ARG A 136 9.37 17.07 6.61
N GLY A 137 8.73 16.67 5.51
CA GLY A 137 7.28 16.77 5.34
C GLY A 137 6.47 15.92 6.33
N LEU A 138 7.12 14.96 7.00
CA LEU A 138 6.56 14.12 8.04
C LEU A 138 7.09 14.45 9.44
N GLY A 139 7.59 15.68 9.64
CA GLY A 139 8.15 16.10 10.93
C GLY A 139 9.45 15.39 11.31
N GLY A 140 10.22 14.91 10.34
CA GLY A 140 11.46 14.17 10.56
C GLY A 140 11.29 12.66 10.74
N ALA A 141 10.07 12.15 10.76
CA ALA A 141 9.82 10.71 10.82
C ALA A 141 10.08 10.04 9.46
N ALA A 142 10.48 8.77 9.47
CA ALA A 142 10.53 7.96 8.25
C ALA A 142 9.10 7.65 7.78
N PRO A 143 8.78 7.73 6.47
CA PRO A 143 7.47 7.40 5.94
C PRO A 143 6.96 6.04 6.41
N LEU A 144 7.83 5.04 6.40
CA LEU A 144 7.50 3.67 6.79
C LEU A 144 6.95 3.58 8.22
N SER A 145 7.47 4.39 9.14
CA SER A 145 7.03 4.41 10.54
C SER A 145 5.63 4.97 10.75
N GLN A 146 5.07 5.64 9.75
CA GLN A 146 3.72 6.21 9.80
C GLN A 146 2.64 5.25 9.26
N LEU A 147 3.03 4.15 8.63
CA LEU A 147 2.11 3.25 7.93
C LEU A 147 1.35 2.27 8.86
N ASP A 148 1.55 2.37 10.16
CA ASP A 148 0.82 1.60 11.17
C ASP A 148 -0.64 2.06 11.36
N THR A 149 -0.97 3.25 10.86
CA THR A 149 -2.30 3.85 10.91
C THR A 149 -2.76 4.36 9.53
N ASP A 150 -4.09 4.48 9.33
CA ASP A 150 -4.66 5.06 8.11
C ASP A 150 -4.26 6.53 7.96
N LEU A 151 -4.38 7.30 9.04
CA LEU A 151 -4.01 8.72 9.05
C LEU A 151 -2.53 8.94 8.71
N GLY A 152 -1.64 8.08 9.21
CA GLY A 152 -0.23 8.13 8.86
C GLY A 152 0.01 7.82 7.38
N ALA A 153 -0.70 6.82 6.83
CA ALA A 153 -0.62 6.48 5.42
C ALA A 153 -1.13 7.63 4.52
N GLU A 154 -2.22 8.31 4.88
CA GLU A 154 -2.74 9.49 4.17
C GLU A 154 -1.70 10.62 4.13
N ARG A 155 -1.02 10.89 5.25
CA ARG A 155 0.05 11.89 5.30
C ARG A 155 1.23 11.54 4.40
N VAL A 156 1.64 10.26 4.39
CA VAL A 156 2.71 9.77 3.51
C VAL A 156 2.31 9.93 2.04
N GLU A 157 1.08 9.57 1.70
CA GLU A 157 0.52 9.72 0.37
C GLU A 157 0.52 11.19 -0.08
N GLU A 158 0.07 12.10 0.78
CA GLU A 158 0.09 13.54 0.51
C GLU A 158 1.50 14.05 0.18
N VAL A 159 2.52 13.61 0.93
CA VAL A 159 3.91 13.97 0.65
C VAL A 159 4.38 13.43 -0.70
N LEU A 160 4.04 12.18 -1.04
CA LEU A 160 4.35 11.59 -2.35
C LEU A 160 3.68 12.35 -3.50
N LEU A 161 2.42 12.73 -3.34
CA LEU A 161 1.69 13.50 -4.34
C LEU A 161 2.30 14.90 -4.53
N ARG A 162 2.69 15.58 -3.47
CA ARG A 162 3.43 16.86 -3.57
C ARG A 162 4.74 16.69 -4.35
N LEU A 163 5.49 15.62 -4.11
CA LEU A 163 6.71 15.32 -4.86
C LEU A 163 6.42 15.05 -6.34
N ALA A 164 5.35 14.32 -6.65
CA ALA A 164 4.91 14.07 -8.03
C ALA A 164 4.59 15.35 -8.80
N HIS A 165 4.04 16.37 -8.11
CA HIS A 165 3.67 17.68 -8.68
C HIS A 165 4.79 18.72 -8.60
N GLY A 166 5.98 18.37 -8.11
CA GLY A 166 7.10 19.29 -7.99
C GLY A 166 6.92 20.38 -6.92
N VAL A 167 5.95 20.23 -6.03
CA VAL A 167 5.73 21.13 -4.91
C VAL A 167 6.61 20.71 -3.75
N VAL A 168 7.89 21.09 -3.83
CA VAL A 168 8.84 20.91 -2.72
C VAL A 168 8.73 22.15 -1.83
N GLY A 169 8.11 22.00 -0.67
CA GLY A 169 8.12 23.00 0.41
C GLY A 169 9.31 22.79 1.34
#